data_b35a12f8ae5f9835d5ce229b2c0f500f
#
_entry.id   b35a12f8ae5f9835d5ce229b2c0f500f
#
_cell.length_a   1.000
_cell.length_b   1.000
_cell.length_c   1.000
_cell.angle_alpha   90.00
_cell.angle_beta   90.00
_cell.angle_gamma   90.00
#
_symmetry.space_group_name_H-M   'P 1'
#
loop_
_entity.id
_entity.type
_entity.pdbx_description
1 polymer ?
#
loop_
_entity_poly.entity_id
_entity_poly.type
_entity_poly.pdbx_seq_one_letter_code
_entity_poly.pdbx_strand_id
1 'polypeptide(L)'
;MDFVDEVTGVIHSLFAGVIDGDGRYTIDTYGWTKIGDRGWPTGAHFYQGVRAVGVPPIAGLIRTWEVQEGVSEFNHALAMTMAGSGLSGVPPGYIYPAGMADNGYQSNTGQIPEGALMMLPPGFDAEALTNPDSRKIARTLKTRGAYVIDRNVGTPFAIFVELGTQGFGNSGQWDAAYNNDMVAIKNALRRVMSVDGWLNNEGLSVSNHADGVGINLMSLRGGGWQVVDGHATAPVYNTYEQRLEWGPTDGSFNLSQTYGSQYVMQTAWGKFVPGRSYRFAITAGNGAKLALELFDSNMVTIVNTQLRGHGEEFIFEVPANYHDIKLFALAGSNAASS
;
A
#
# COMPACT_ATOMS: atom_id res chain seq x y z
N MET A 1 -1.32 0.55 -12.84
CA MET A 1 -2.47 1.20 -13.53
C MET A 1 -3.61 1.30 -12.55
N ASP A 2 -4.27 2.45 -12.50
CA ASP A 2 -5.51 2.59 -11.73
C ASP A 2 -6.70 2.69 -12.68
N PHE A 3 -7.79 2.12 -12.26
CA PHE A 3 -9.08 2.19 -12.92
C PHE A 3 -10.09 2.78 -11.92
N VAL A 4 -10.72 3.89 -12.30
CA VAL A 4 -11.72 4.56 -11.47
C VAL A 4 -13.11 4.11 -11.90
N ASP A 5 -13.80 3.40 -11.04
CA ASP A 5 -15.20 3.03 -11.22
C ASP A 5 -16.08 4.05 -10.51
N GLU A 6 -16.60 5.00 -11.27
CA GLU A 6 -17.47 6.06 -10.73
C GLU A 6 -18.84 5.54 -10.29
N VAL A 7 -19.28 4.39 -10.80
CA VAL A 7 -20.57 3.80 -10.43
C VAL A 7 -20.54 3.22 -9.03
N THR A 8 -19.46 2.49 -8.71
CA THR A 8 -19.28 1.89 -7.38
C THR A 8 -18.54 2.83 -6.42
N GLY A 9 -17.95 3.90 -6.91
CA GLY A 9 -17.13 4.81 -6.11
C GLY A 9 -15.80 4.19 -5.69
N VAL A 10 -15.23 3.29 -6.50
CA VAL A 10 -14.02 2.54 -6.16
C VAL A 10 -12.90 2.82 -7.16
N ILE A 11 -11.70 2.99 -6.65
CA ILE A 11 -10.46 3.02 -7.42
C ILE A 11 -9.82 1.64 -7.32
N HIS A 12 -9.69 0.96 -8.45
CA HIS A 12 -9.03 -0.33 -8.59
C HIS A 12 -7.59 -0.12 -9.01
N SER A 13 -6.65 -0.62 -8.26
CA SER A 13 -5.22 -0.54 -8.52
C SER A 13 -4.69 -1.89 -8.99
N LEU A 14 -4.01 -1.90 -10.12
CA LEU A 14 -3.51 -3.10 -10.79
C LEU A 14 -1.99 -2.99 -11.01
N PHE A 15 -1.24 -4.02 -10.62
CA PHE A 15 0.20 -4.12 -10.89
C PHE A 15 0.51 -5.35 -11.73
N ALA A 16 1.46 -5.19 -12.68
CA ALA A 16 1.93 -6.24 -13.59
C ALA A 16 0.79 -6.97 -14.32
N GLY A 17 -0.16 -6.19 -14.87
CA GLY A 17 -1.24 -6.74 -15.68
C GLY A 17 -0.75 -7.24 -17.04
N VAL A 18 -1.17 -8.45 -17.41
CA VAL A 18 -0.93 -9.07 -18.70
C VAL A 18 -2.26 -9.44 -19.32
N ILE A 19 -2.40 -9.23 -20.63
CA ILE A 19 -3.52 -9.74 -21.41
C ILE A 19 -3.04 -11.02 -22.08
N ASP A 20 -3.71 -12.15 -21.80
CA ASP A 20 -3.41 -13.42 -22.46
C ASP A 20 -3.94 -13.48 -23.90
N GLY A 21 -3.62 -14.56 -24.61
CA GLY A 21 -4.05 -14.76 -26.01
C GLY A 21 -5.57 -14.87 -26.20
N ASP A 22 -6.32 -15.11 -25.14
CA ASP A 22 -7.79 -15.19 -25.12
C ASP A 22 -8.44 -13.85 -24.73
N GLY A 23 -7.66 -12.79 -24.51
CA GLY A 23 -8.12 -11.48 -24.10
C GLY A 23 -8.48 -11.37 -22.61
N ARG A 24 -8.03 -12.32 -21.78
CA ARG A 24 -8.23 -12.26 -20.34
C ARG A 24 -7.12 -11.47 -19.69
N TYR A 25 -7.48 -10.68 -18.69
CA TYR A 25 -6.53 -9.92 -17.88
C TYR A 25 -6.08 -10.78 -16.70
N THR A 26 -4.77 -11.00 -16.60
CA THR A 26 -4.13 -11.52 -15.40
C THR A 26 -3.33 -10.40 -14.75
N ILE A 27 -3.39 -10.30 -13.44
CA ILE A 27 -2.68 -9.29 -12.66
C ILE A 27 -1.91 -9.97 -11.53
N ASP A 28 -0.71 -9.48 -11.25
CA ASP A 28 0.10 -10.00 -10.17
C ASP A 28 -0.38 -9.48 -8.81
N THR A 29 -0.70 -8.19 -8.74
CA THR A 29 -1.16 -7.56 -7.51
C THR A 29 -2.37 -6.67 -7.75
N TYR A 30 -3.36 -6.80 -6.87
CA TYR A 30 -4.57 -5.99 -6.84
C TYR A 30 -4.71 -5.29 -5.50
N GLY A 31 -5.12 -4.03 -5.54
CA GLY A 31 -5.57 -3.26 -4.40
C GLY A 31 -6.77 -2.40 -4.80
N TRP A 32 -7.47 -1.86 -3.83
CA TRP A 32 -8.58 -0.96 -4.09
C TRP A 32 -8.73 0.06 -2.96
N THR A 33 -9.34 1.19 -3.26
CA THR A 33 -9.75 2.20 -2.28
C THR A 33 -11.02 2.88 -2.74
N LYS A 34 -11.79 3.44 -1.83
CA LYS A 34 -12.96 4.25 -2.20
C LYS A 34 -12.52 5.63 -2.65
N ILE A 35 -13.25 6.20 -3.61
CA ILE A 35 -13.10 7.61 -3.97
C ILE A 35 -13.39 8.45 -2.73
N GLY A 36 -12.49 9.38 -2.41
CA GLY A 36 -12.58 10.23 -1.22
C GLY A 36 -11.98 9.66 0.06
N ASP A 37 -11.59 8.39 0.07
CA ASP A 37 -10.80 7.84 1.16
C ASP A 37 -9.35 8.38 1.12
N ARG A 38 -8.68 8.28 2.25
CA ARG A 38 -7.31 8.79 2.41
C ARG A 38 -6.24 8.03 1.60
N GLY A 39 -6.55 6.85 1.06
CA GLY A 39 -5.65 5.99 0.29
C GLY A 39 -4.52 5.33 1.09
N TRP A 40 -4.33 5.68 2.34
CA TRP A 40 -3.37 5.06 3.25
C TRP A 40 -4.02 3.92 4.03
N PRO A 41 -3.24 2.92 4.48
CA PRO A 41 -3.73 1.84 5.32
C PRO A 41 -4.56 2.33 6.49
N THR A 42 -5.68 1.65 6.76
CA THR A 42 -6.58 1.93 7.86
C THR A 42 -6.82 0.69 8.71
N GLY A 43 -7.47 0.86 9.87
CA GLY A 43 -7.87 -0.26 10.71
C GLY A 43 -8.91 -1.17 10.06
N ALA A 44 -9.68 -0.67 9.09
CA ALA A 44 -10.68 -1.44 8.35
C ALA A 44 -10.15 -2.04 7.05
N HIS A 45 -9.19 -1.36 6.41
CA HIS A 45 -8.66 -1.77 5.12
C HIS A 45 -7.15 -1.47 5.04
N PHE A 46 -6.35 -2.52 5.14
CA PHE A 46 -4.90 -2.38 5.16
C PHE A 46 -4.30 -2.06 3.79
N TYR A 47 -4.71 -2.75 2.73
CA TYR A 47 -4.09 -2.67 1.41
C TYR A 47 -4.96 -1.90 0.43
N GLN A 48 -4.79 -0.59 0.35
CA GLN A 48 -5.64 0.30 -0.44
C GLN A 48 -5.13 0.52 -1.88
N GLY A 49 -3.95 0.06 -2.20
CA GLY A 49 -3.38 0.17 -3.54
C GLY A 49 -2.14 -0.71 -3.72
N VAL A 50 -1.53 -0.65 -4.88
CA VAL A 50 -0.45 -1.58 -5.29
C VAL A 50 0.96 -0.99 -5.21
N ARG A 51 1.12 0.22 -4.65
CA ARG A 51 2.46 0.74 -4.33
C ARG A 51 3.01 0.05 -3.09
N ALA A 52 4.33 0.07 -2.95
CA ALA A 52 5.04 -0.62 -1.87
C ALA A 52 4.50 -0.30 -0.47
N VAL A 53 4.07 0.92 -0.24
CA VAL A 53 3.47 1.37 1.05
C VAL A 53 1.97 1.08 1.19
N GLY A 54 1.35 0.46 0.19
CA GLY A 54 -0.08 0.09 0.20
C GLY A 54 -1.04 1.16 -0.32
N VAL A 55 -0.56 2.22 -0.97
CA VAL A 55 -1.40 3.28 -1.55
C VAL A 55 -1.67 3.04 -3.04
N PRO A 56 -2.77 3.59 -3.60
CA PRO A 56 -3.02 3.52 -5.04
C PRO A 56 -2.01 4.37 -5.83
N PRO A 57 -1.60 3.95 -7.03
CA PRO A 57 -0.72 4.71 -7.91
C PRO A 57 -1.20 6.13 -8.22
N ILE A 58 -2.51 6.37 -8.23
CA ILE A 58 -3.11 7.68 -8.47
C ILE A 58 -2.89 8.68 -7.31
N ALA A 59 -2.60 8.19 -6.11
CA ALA A 59 -2.42 9.06 -4.94
C ALA A 59 -1.15 9.90 -5.07
N GLY A 60 -1.29 11.22 -4.99
CA GLY A 60 -0.18 12.17 -5.10
C GLY A 60 0.43 12.30 -6.51
N LEU A 61 -0.24 11.77 -7.52
CA LEU A 61 0.16 11.85 -8.93
C LEU A 61 -0.11 13.25 -9.48
N ILE A 62 0.86 13.86 -10.16
CA ILE A 62 0.63 15.08 -10.94
C ILE A 62 -0.28 14.74 -12.12
N ARG A 63 -1.47 15.35 -12.17
CA ARG A 63 -2.51 15.02 -13.14
C ARG A 63 -2.46 15.92 -14.37
N THR A 64 -2.93 15.40 -15.49
CA THR A 64 -2.98 16.14 -16.76
C THR A 64 -3.73 17.47 -16.65
N TRP A 65 -4.79 17.53 -15.83
CA TRP A 65 -5.60 18.73 -15.64
C TRP A 65 -4.99 19.74 -14.66
N GLU A 66 -3.99 19.33 -13.85
CA GLU A 66 -3.32 20.22 -12.88
C GLU A 66 -2.17 21.04 -13.48
N VAL A 67 -1.73 20.68 -14.68
CA VAL A 67 -0.60 21.36 -15.34
C VAL A 67 -1.02 22.57 -16.17
N GLN A 68 -2.26 23.00 -16.02
CA GLN A 68 -2.80 24.15 -16.74
C GLN A 68 -2.12 25.45 -16.35
N GLU A 69 -2.17 26.44 -17.27
CA GLU A 69 -1.67 27.78 -17.06
C GLU A 69 -2.38 28.45 -15.86
N GLY A 70 -1.64 29.20 -15.06
CA GLY A 70 -2.16 29.90 -13.87
C GLY A 70 -2.12 29.10 -12.57
N VAL A 71 -1.88 27.80 -12.60
CA VAL A 71 -1.69 26.99 -11.40
C VAL A 71 -0.24 27.08 -10.94
N SER A 72 0.03 27.73 -9.82
CA SER A 72 1.38 27.98 -9.33
C SER A 72 2.00 26.83 -8.55
N GLU A 73 1.20 25.98 -7.93
CA GLU A 73 1.58 24.79 -7.17
C GLU A 73 0.46 23.73 -7.22
N PHE A 74 0.76 22.48 -6.90
CA PHE A 74 -0.24 21.41 -6.81
C PHE A 74 -0.98 21.48 -5.48
N ASN A 75 -2.26 21.19 -5.48
CA ASN A 75 -3.12 21.29 -4.31
C ASN A 75 -3.16 20.00 -3.45
N HIS A 76 -2.09 19.20 -3.51
CA HIS A 76 -1.92 17.97 -2.73
C HIS A 76 -0.43 17.68 -2.51
N ALA A 77 -0.11 16.83 -1.54
CA ALA A 77 1.24 16.29 -1.40
C ALA A 77 1.55 15.37 -2.60
N LEU A 78 2.78 15.43 -3.08
CA LEU A 78 3.21 14.64 -4.23
C LEU A 78 3.57 13.21 -3.81
N ALA A 79 3.51 12.30 -4.75
CA ALA A 79 4.06 10.95 -4.62
C ALA A 79 5.47 10.90 -5.20
N MET A 80 6.39 10.31 -4.44
CA MET A 80 7.77 10.14 -4.90
C MET A 80 8.32 8.74 -4.62
N THR A 81 9.30 8.35 -5.41
CA THR A 81 10.14 7.19 -5.14
C THR A 81 11.54 7.60 -4.77
N MET A 82 12.28 6.70 -4.12
CA MET A 82 13.70 6.87 -3.85
C MET A 82 14.50 5.63 -4.22
N ALA A 83 15.77 5.82 -4.61
CA ALA A 83 16.69 4.69 -4.75
C ALA A 83 17.00 4.04 -3.41
N GLY A 84 17.36 2.75 -3.41
CA GLY A 84 17.72 2.02 -2.20
C GLY A 84 18.92 2.61 -1.44
N SER A 85 19.76 3.43 -2.09
CA SER A 85 20.82 4.21 -1.44
C SER A 85 20.29 5.37 -0.58
N GLY A 86 19.05 5.83 -0.80
CA GLY A 86 18.37 6.83 0.02
C GLY A 86 17.44 6.19 1.05
N LEU A 87 16.88 5.03 0.72
CA LEU A 87 15.91 4.33 1.57
C LEU A 87 16.56 3.58 2.72
N SER A 88 15.83 3.48 3.84
CA SER A 88 16.28 2.77 5.04
C SER A 88 16.14 1.26 4.92
N GLY A 89 17.21 0.53 5.23
CA GLY A 89 17.19 -0.92 5.44
C GLY A 89 16.88 -1.34 6.88
N VAL A 90 16.71 -0.38 7.78
CA VAL A 90 16.41 -0.67 9.19
C VAL A 90 14.95 -1.10 9.35
N PRO A 91 14.66 -2.25 9.98
CA PRO A 91 13.28 -2.67 10.22
C PRO A 91 12.45 -1.63 11.00
N PRO A 92 11.18 -1.43 10.62
CA PRO A 92 10.39 -2.15 9.63
C PRO A 92 10.54 -1.63 8.18
N GLY A 93 11.43 -0.70 7.89
CA GLY A 93 11.65 -0.09 6.57
C GLY A 93 10.68 1.03 6.23
N TYR A 94 9.65 1.25 7.03
CA TYR A 94 8.62 2.27 6.82
C TYR A 94 8.24 2.99 8.10
N ILE A 95 7.57 4.11 7.94
CA ILE A 95 6.92 4.86 9.02
C ILE A 95 5.49 5.25 8.62
N TYR A 96 4.65 5.53 9.63
CA TYR A 96 3.33 6.11 9.40
C TYR A 96 3.42 7.36 8.46
N PRO A 97 2.49 7.50 7.47
CA PRO A 97 1.24 6.78 7.29
C PRO A 97 1.33 5.46 6.50
N ALA A 98 2.52 5.03 6.06
CA ALA A 98 2.70 3.73 5.43
C ALA A 98 2.42 2.59 6.41
N GLY A 99 1.85 1.50 5.91
CA GLY A 99 1.61 0.28 6.67
C GLY A 99 2.63 -0.83 6.37
N MET A 100 3.43 -0.65 5.33
CA MET A 100 4.41 -1.63 4.84
C MET A 100 5.52 -0.95 4.05
N ALA A 101 6.56 -1.70 3.74
CA ALA A 101 7.65 -1.30 2.86
C ALA A 101 7.81 -2.30 1.70
N ASP A 102 8.57 -1.89 0.69
CA ASP A 102 8.91 -2.73 -0.46
C ASP A 102 9.60 -4.03 -0.03
N ASN A 103 9.36 -5.10 -0.80
CA ASN A 103 10.04 -6.36 -0.60
C ASN A 103 11.56 -6.18 -0.78
N GLY A 104 12.34 -6.74 0.15
CA GLY A 104 13.80 -6.60 0.11
C GLY A 104 14.30 -5.24 0.60
N TYR A 105 13.49 -4.45 1.31
CA TYR A 105 13.91 -3.17 1.91
C TYR A 105 15.19 -3.33 2.76
N GLN A 106 15.44 -4.50 3.34
CA GLN A 106 16.66 -4.77 4.14
C GLN A 106 17.97 -4.57 3.34
N SER A 107 17.90 -4.62 2.00
CA SER A 107 19.03 -4.32 1.12
C SER A 107 19.26 -2.82 0.89
N ASN A 108 18.40 -1.97 1.39
CA ASN A 108 18.56 -0.52 1.33
C ASN A 108 19.71 -0.06 2.24
N THR A 109 20.42 1.00 1.83
CA THR A 109 21.63 1.49 2.54
C THR A 109 21.50 2.92 3.04
N GLY A 110 20.39 3.58 2.76
CA GLY A 110 20.11 4.94 3.20
C GLY A 110 19.41 5.02 4.55
N GLN A 111 18.77 6.16 4.81
CA GLN A 111 18.18 6.47 6.12
C GLN A 111 16.70 6.87 6.06
N ILE A 112 16.11 7.03 4.88
CA ILE A 112 14.74 7.50 4.71
C ILE A 112 13.80 6.29 4.67
N PRO A 113 12.91 6.08 5.67
CA PRO A 113 11.92 5.01 5.59
C PRO A 113 10.85 5.35 4.56
N GLU A 114 10.25 4.35 3.95
CA GLU A 114 9.06 4.53 3.13
C GLU A 114 7.91 5.07 3.98
N GLY A 115 7.03 5.87 3.40
CA GLY A 115 6.03 6.66 4.14
C GLY A 115 6.55 8.00 4.66
N ALA A 116 7.85 8.28 4.58
CA ALA A 116 8.39 9.56 5.03
C ALA A 116 7.88 10.72 4.18
N LEU A 117 7.49 11.81 4.83
CA LEU A 117 7.22 13.09 4.19
C LEU A 117 8.54 13.82 3.95
N MET A 118 8.79 14.18 2.70
CA MET A 118 9.94 14.96 2.26
C MET A 118 9.50 16.36 1.89
N MET A 119 10.20 17.38 2.39
CA MET A 119 9.89 18.79 2.10
C MET A 119 11.16 19.56 1.76
N LEU A 120 11.00 20.65 1.03
CA LEU A 120 12.02 21.68 0.89
C LEU A 120 11.95 22.63 2.09
N PRO A 121 13.10 23.11 2.62
CA PRO A 121 13.11 24.07 3.71
C PRO A 121 12.49 25.40 3.27
N PRO A 122 11.90 26.18 4.19
CA PRO A 122 11.26 27.47 3.87
C PRO A 122 12.17 28.45 3.12
N GLY A 123 13.48 28.43 3.42
CA GLY A 123 14.47 29.29 2.78
C GLY A 123 14.92 28.86 1.37
N PHE A 124 14.41 27.74 0.84
CA PHE A 124 14.73 27.35 -0.54
C PHE A 124 14.08 28.31 -1.53
N ASP A 125 14.87 28.90 -2.40
CA ASP A 125 14.38 29.81 -3.44
C ASP A 125 13.91 29.00 -4.66
N ALA A 126 12.61 28.77 -4.74
CA ALA A 126 12.01 28.08 -5.87
C ALA A 126 12.05 28.88 -7.18
N GLU A 127 12.11 30.23 -7.07
CA GLU A 127 12.11 31.11 -8.24
C GLU A 127 13.50 31.19 -8.91
N ALA A 128 14.56 30.81 -8.21
CA ALA A 128 15.89 30.66 -8.77
C ALA A 128 16.04 29.45 -9.72
N LEU A 129 15.08 28.52 -9.72
CA LEU A 129 15.06 27.40 -10.66
C LEU A 129 14.74 27.90 -12.09
N THR A 130 15.37 27.25 -13.07
CA THR A 130 15.28 27.67 -14.46
C THR A 130 13.97 27.26 -15.13
N ASN A 131 13.55 26.01 -14.90
CA ASN A 131 12.39 25.42 -15.54
C ASN A 131 11.10 25.73 -14.76
N PRO A 132 10.02 26.20 -15.43
CA PRO A 132 8.77 26.53 -14.76
C PRO A 132 8.10 25.32 -14.06
N ASP A 133 8.25 24.11 -14.62
CA ASP A 133 7.71 22.89 -14.01
C ASP A 133 8.46 22.56 -12.71
N SER A 134 9.79 22.72 -12.72
CA SER A 134 10.64 22.56 -11.53
C SER A 134 10.25 23.56 -10.43
N ARG A 135 9.95 24.83 -10.80
CA ARG A 135 9.45 25.83 -9.86
C ARG A 135 8.13 25.41 -9.22
N LYS A 136 7.19 24.90 -10.03
CA LYS A 136 5.90 24.40 -9.55
C LYS A 136 6.04 23.23 -8.58
N ILE A 137 6.89 22.26 -8.91
CA ILE A 137 7.27 21.16 -8.01
C ILE A 137 7.86 21.71 -6.71
N ALA A 138 8.83 22.62 -6.81
CA ALA A 138 9.52 23.17 -5.64
C ALA A 138 8.58 23.94 -4.70
N ARG A 139 7.66 24.73 -5.22
CA ARG A 139 6.63 25.42 -4.40
C ARG A 139 5.77 24.41 -3.66
N THR A 140 5.30 23.37 -4.36
CA THR A 140 4.52 22.27 -3.74
C THR A 140 5.33 21.52 -2.67
N LEU A 141 6.60 21.24 -2.93
CA LEU A 141 7.47 20.59 -1.95
C LEU A 141 7.74 21.46 -0.71
N LYS A 142 7.65 22.80 -0.82
CA LYS A 142 7.75 23.71 0.33
C LYS A 142 6.47 23.74 1.18
N THR A 143 5.30 23.59 0.57
CA THR A 143 4.01 23.80 1.21
C THR A 143 3.35 22.48 1.63
N ARG A 144 3.45 21.45 0.78
CA ARG A 144 2.74 20.15 0.96
C ARG A 144 3.68 18.97 1.03
N GLY A 145 4.88 19.08 0.45
CA GLY A 145 5.87 18.02 0.42
C GLY A 145 5.52 16.89 -0.56
N ALA A 146 6.28 15.80 -0.43
CA ALA A 146 6.06 14.56 -1.15
C ALA A 146 6.26 13.36 -0.21
N TYR A 147 5.37 12.37 -0.30
CA TYR A 147 5.54 11.11 0.42
C TYR A 147 6.35 10.10 -0.39
N VAL A 148 7.29 9.45 0.27
CA VAL A 148 8.05 8.34 -0.32
C VAL A 148 7.15 7.09 -0.30
N ILE A 149 6.67 6.67 -1.48
CA ILE A 149 5.66 5.61 -1.58
C ILE A 149 6.18 4.32 -2.22
N ASP A 150 7.41 4.34 -2.72
CA ASP A 150 7.97 3.21 -3.44
C ASP A 150 9.50 3.32 -3.58
N ARG A 151 10.16 2.21 -3.93
CA ARG A 151 11.57 2.16 -4.31
C ARG A 151 11.71 2.25 -5.83
N ASN A 152 12.75 2.93 -6.30
CA ASN A 152 13.12 2.96 -7.71
C ASN A 152 14.53 2.45 -7.96
N VAL A 153 14.83 2.28 -9.26
CA VAL A 153 16.16 1.93 -9.77
C VAL A 153 16.58 2.97 -10.80
N GLY A 154 17.86 3.33 -10.82
CA GLY A 154 18.45 4.16 -11.89
C GLY A 154 18.41 5.66 -11.68
N THR A 155 17.63 6.18 -10.74
CA THR A 155 17.63 7.61 -10.38
C THR A 155 17.56 7.78 -8.86
N PRO A 156 18.17 8.83 -8.27
CA PRO A 156 18.12 9.07 -6.82
C PRO A 156 16.70 9.19 -6.27
N PHE A 157 15.80 9.84 -7.01
CA PHE A 157 14.38 9.94 -6.72
C PHE A 157 13.61 10.25 -8.00
N ALA A 158 12.31 10.02 -7.99
CA ALA A 158 11.39 10.46 -9.04
C ALA A 158 10.06 10.91 -8.40
N ILE A 159 9.38 11.84 -9.07
CA ILE A 159 8.02 12.27 -8.76
C ILE A 159 7.10 11.71 -9.84
N PHE A 160 5.96 11.19 -9.41
CA PHE A 160 5.03 10.56 -10.34
C PHE A 160 4.17 11.57 -11.09
N VAL A 161 4.07 11.37 -12.39
CA VAL A 161 3.29 12.20 -13.32
C VAL A 161 2.36 11.28 -14.13
N GLU A 162 1.14 11.71 -14.36
CA GLU A 162 0.16 10.97 -15.17
C GLU A 162 0.64 10.83 -16.62
N LEU A 163 0.41 9.67 -17.21
CA LEU A 163 0.74 9.42 -18.62
C LEU A 163 -0.01 10.40 -19.53
N GLY A 164 0.70 10.98 -20.49
CA GLY A 164 0.15 12.00 -21.40
C GLY A 164 0.24 13.44 -20.89
N THR A 165 0.65 13.65 -19.64
CA THR A 165 0.94 15.00 -19.15
C THR A 165 2.10 15.61 -19.93
N GLN A 166 1.94 16.87 -20.35
CA GLN A 166 2.99 17.63 -20.99
C GLN A 166 3.88 18.27 -19.91
N GLY A 167 5.19 18.35 -20.17
CA GLY A 167 6.14 18.90 -19.21
C GLY A 167 6.63 17.91 -18.16
N PHE A 168 7.18 18.42 -17.09
CA PHE A 168 7.66 17.67 -15.90
C PHE A 168 8.68 16.56 -16.21
N GLY A 169 9.51 16.76 -17.25
CA GLY A 169 10.48 15.78 -17.71
C GLY A 169 9.87 14.59 -18.44
N ASN A 170 8.56 14.59 -18.67
CA ASN A 170 7.84 13.55 -19.39
C ASN A 170 7.99 13.73 -20.92
N SER A 171 7.73 12.68 -21.70
CA SER A 171 7.68 12.76 -23.18
C SER A 171 8.94 13.34 -23.85
N GLY A 172 10.13 13.07 -23.30
CA GLY A 172 11.40 13.54 -23.86
C GLY A 172 11.75 15.00 -23.53
N GLN A 173 11.03 15.64 -22.63
CA GLN A 173 11.29 17.01 -22.20
C GLN A 173 12.30 17.12 -21.03
N TRP A 174 13.03 16.04 -20.77
CA TRP A 174 14.14 16.04 -19.83
C TRP A 174 15.38 16.69 -20.47
N ASP A 175 15.60 17.95 -20.21
CA ASP A 175 16.76 18.71 -20.66
C ASP A 175 17.77 18.97 -19.54
N ALA A 176 18.87 19.66 -19.88
CA ALA A 176 19.91 19.99 -18.91
C ALA A 176 19.42 20.98 -17.84
N ALA A 177 18.54 21.90 -18.18
CA ALA A 177 18.00 22.88 -17.22
C ALA A 177 17.10 22.16 -16.19
N TYR A 178 16.17 21.33 -16.65
CA TYR A 178 15.31 20.51 -15.79
C TYR A 178 16.14 19.59 -14.89
N ASN A 179 17.16 18.92 -15.46
CA ASN A 179 18.06 18.06 -14.68
C ASN A 179 18.79 18.82 -13.55
N ASN A 180 19.33 20.00 -13.85
CA ASN A 180 20.04 20.81 -12.86
C ASN A 180 19.10 21.27 -11.73
N ASP A 181 17.89 21.67 -12.06
CA ASP A 181 16.86 22.03 -11.11
C ASP A 181 16.48 20.86 -10.20
N MET A 182 16.27 19.66 -10.78
CA MET A 182 15.96 18.46 -10.01
C MET A 182 17.12 18.04 -9.09
N VAL A 183 18.37 18.24 -9.49
CA VAL A 183 19.55 18.07 -8.63
C VAL A 183 19.55 19.07 -7.48
N ALA A 184 19.22 20.33 -7.73
CA ALA A 184 19.11 21.36 -6.69
C ALA A 184 18.02 21.01 -5.68
N ILE A 185 16.84 20.61 -6.17
CA ILE A 185 15.73 20.13 -5.34
C ILE A 185 16.19 18.95 -4.48
N LYS A 186 16.78 17.91 -5.09
CA LYS A 186 17.27 16.71 -4.39
C LYS A 186 18.21 17.07 -3.23
N ASN A 187 19.16 17.96 -3.46
CA ASN A 187 20.17 18.32 -2.47
C ASN A 187 19.56 19.11 -1.30
N ALA A 188 18.46 19.83 -1.54
CA ALA A 188 17.76 20.62 -0.56
C ALA A 188 16.64 19.86 0.19
N LEU A 189 16.15 18.73 -0.35
CA LEU A 189 15.10 17.93 0.29
C LEU A 189 15.51 17.51 1.70
N ARG A 190 14.55 17.57 2.63
CA ARG A 190 14.72 17.14 4.03
C ARG A 190 13.53 16.30 4.44
N ARG A 191 13.79 15.26 5.21
CA ARG A 191 12.75 14.48 5.88
C ARG A 191 12.13 15.31 6.99
N VAL A 192 10.81 15.35 7.04
CA VAL A 192 10.07 15.92 8.17
C VAL A 192 10.15 14.93 9.34
N MET A 193 10.68 15.38 10.47
CA MET A 193 10.89 14.54 11.66
C MET A 193 9.74 14.65 12.65
N SER A 194 9.10 15.81 12.74
CA SER A 194 7.95 16.09 13.59
C SER A 194 7.09 17.18 12.98
N VAL A 195 5.82 17.21 13.33
CA VAL A 195 4.87 18.25 12.96
C VAL A 195 4.07 18.67 14.21
N ASP A 196 3.71 19.93 14.29
CA ASP A 196 2.84 20.45 15.37
C ASP A 196 1.36 20.16 15.08
N GLY A 197 0.99 19.92 13.82
CA GLY A 197 -0.35 19.62 13.37
C GLY A 197 -0.46 19.58 11.86
N TRP A 198 -1.65 19.34 11.38
CA TRP A 198 -1.98 19.25 9.96
C TRP A 198 -3.11 20.23 9.63
N LEU A 199 -3.02 20.81 8.44
CA LEU A 199 -4.07 21.64 7.87
C LEU A 199 -4.59 21.00 6.59
N ASN A 200 -5.88 21.10 6.34
CA ASN A 200 -6.45 20.79 5.04
C ASN A 200 -6.22 21.95 4.04
N ASN A 201 -6.74 21.81 2.83
CA ASN A 201 -6.58 22.81 1.78
C ASN A 201 -7.28 24.15 2.10
N GLU A 202 -8.26 24.15 2.99
CA GLU A 202 -8.94 25.36 3.49
C GLU A 202 -8.21 26.01 4.66
N GLY A 203 -7.07 25.45 5.11
CA GLY A 203 -6.30 25.94 6.25
C GLY A 203 -6.91 25.58 7.62
N LEU A 204 -7.87 24.64 7.66
CA LEU A 204 -8.47 24.17 8.88
C LEU A 204 -7.65 23.03 9.48
N SER A 205 -7.52 23.04 10.80
CA SER A 205 -6.85 21.96 11.52
C SER A 205 -7.58 20.64 11.31
N VAL A 206 -6.83 19.61 10.91
CA VAL A 206 -7.30 18.24 10.81
C VAL A 206 -6.52 17.35 11.77
N SER A 207 -7.22 16.42 12.43
CA SER A 207 -6.52 15.43 13.21
C SER A 207 -5.76 14.49 12.31
N ASN A 208 -4.49 14.33 12.60
CA ASN A 208 -3.71 13.25 12.00
C ASN A 208 -4.04 11.98 12.78
N HIS A 209 -4.86 11.12 12.20
CA HIS A 209 -5.31 9.88 12.83
C HIS A 209 -4.20 8.81 12.90
N ALA A 210 -3.07 9.17 13.45
CA ALA A 210 -2.14 8.21 14.04
C ALA A 210 -2.69 7.68 15.37
N ASP A 211 -3.94 7.35 15.43
CA ASP A 211 -4.77 7.27 16.62
C ASP A 211 -4.59 6.01 17.43
N GLY A 212 -3.41 5.44 17.49
CA GLY A 212 -3.19 4.28 18.38
C GLY A 212 -4.14 3.09 18.15
N VAL A 213 -5.06 3.23 17.21
CA VAL A 213 -5.89 2.14 16.69
C VAL A 213 -5.01 1.33 15.79
N GLY A 214 -4.73 0.10 16.17
CA GLY A 214 -3.88 -0.81 15.43
C GLY A 214 -4.32 -0.86 13.96
N ILE A 215 -3.36 -0.65 13.05
CA ILE A 215 -3.58 -0.88 11.63
C ILE A 215 -3.87 -2.37 11.45
N ASN A 216 -4.94 -2.70 10.73
CA ASN A 216 -5.14 -4.07 10.31
C ASN A 216 -4.01 -4.48 9.36
N LEU A 217 -3.24 -5.50 9.76
CA LEU A 217 -2.08 -5.97 9.00
C LEU A 217 -2.43 -6.97 7.91
N MET A 218 -3.70 -7.29 7.72
CA MET A 218 -4.18 -8.22 6.72
C MET A 218 -5.27 -7.57 5.88
N SER A 219 -5.22 -7.81 4.58
CA SER A 219 -6.25 -7.36 3.64
C SER A 219 -6.46 -8.40 2.55
N LEU A 220 -7.72 -8.67 2.23
CA LEU A 220 -8.08 -9.48 1.07
C LEU A 220 -7.97 -8.63 -0.18
N ARG A 221 -7.22 -9.10 -1.18
CA ARG A 221 -6.94 -8.36 -2.41
C ARG A 221 -7.83 -8.77 -3.59
N GLY A 222 -8.84 -9.55 -3.35
CA GLY A 222 -9.55 -10.22 -4.41
C GLY A 222 -8.74 -11.42 -4.91
N GLY A 223 -9.35 -12.38 -5.42
CA GLY A 223 -8.60 -13.50 -5.74
C GLY A 223 -9.27 -14.64 -6.43
N GLY A 224 -8.48 -15.62 -6.68
CA GLY A 224 -8.87 -16.81 -7.36
C GLY A 224 -9.90 -17.58 -6.56
N TRP A 225 -11.09 -17.65 -7.09
CA TRP A 225 -12.00 -18.74 -6.81
C TRP A 225 -11.98 -19.64 -8.03
N GLN A 226 -12.01 -20.92 -7.79
CA GLN A 226 -12.18 -21.87 -8.85
C GLN A 226 -13.68 -22.12 -9.04
N VAL A 227 -14.16 -21.93 -10.25
CA VAL A 227 -15.50 -22.36 -10.64
C VAL A 227 -15.35 -23.67 -11.38
N VAL A 228 -15.88 -24.74 -10.82
CA VAL A 228 -15.97 -26.05 -11.49
C VAL A 228 -17.44 -26.35 -11.71
N ASP A 229 -17.81 -26.62 -12.97
CA ASP A 229 -19.20 -26.89 -13.38
C ASP A 229 -20.21 -25.82 -12.93
N GLY A 230 -19.80 -24.55 -12.94
CA GLY A 230 -20.64 -23.43 -12.53
C GLY A 230 -20.79 -23.25 -11.01
N HIS A 231 -20.09 -24.03 -10.20
CA HIS A 231 -20.11 -23.94 -8.75
C HIS A 231 -18.76 -23.44 -8.22
N ALA A 232 -18.79 -22.47 -7.30
CA ALA A 232 -17.60 -22.05 -6.57
C ALA A 232 -17.19 -23.19 -5.61
N THR A 233 -15.99 -23.72 -5.79
CA THR A 233 -15.44 -24.82 -4.99
C THR A 233 -14.54 -24.34 -3.85
N ALA A 234 -14.32 -23.04 -3.73
CA ALA A 234 -13.51 -22.40 -2.72
C ALA A 234 -14.29 -21.25 -2.07
N PRO A 235 -13.81 -20.72 -0.94
CA PRO A 235 -14.41 -19.53 -0.35
C PRO A 235 -14.37 -18.38 -1.35
N VAL A 236 -15.43 -17.63 -1.39
CA VAL A 236 -15.49 -16.36 -2.14
C VAL A 236 -14.82 -15.29 -1.31
N TYR A 237 -13.92 -14.56 -1.94
CA TYR A 237 -13.30 -13.39 -1.33
C TYR A 237 -14.17 -12.17 -1.59
N ASN A 238 -14.89 -11.74 -0.58
CA ASN A 238 -15.55 -10.44 -0.64
C ASN A 238 -14.51 -9.35 -0.30
N THR A 239 -13.82 -8.89 -1.33
CA THR A 239 -12.74 -7.91 -1.19
C THR A 239 -13.22 -6.58 -0.61
N TYR A 240 -14.44 -6.16 -0.92
CA TYR A 240 -14.99 -4.88 -0.43
C TYR A 240 -15.39 -4.93 1.04
N GLU A 241 -15.87 -6.09 1.50
CA GLU A 241 -16.22 -6.32 2.90
C GLU A 241 -15.08 -6.94 3.70
N GLN A 242 -13.95 -7.25 3.04
CA GLN A 242 -12.80 -7.90 3.66
C GLN A 242 -13.19 -9.20 4.38
N ARG A 243 -13.97 -10.03 3.70
CA ARG A 243 -14.55 -11.25 4.26
C ARG A 243 -14.33 -12.46 3.36
N LEU A 244 -14.10 -13.62 3.97
CA LEU A 244 -14.18 -14.92 3.31
C LEU A 244 -15.60 -15.46 3.45
N GLU A 245 -16.18 -15.99 2.39
CA GLU A 245 -17.55 -16.53 2.37
C GLU A 245 -17.55 -17.94 1.79
N TRP A 246 -18.23 -18.84 2.47
CA TRP A 246 -18.49 -20.21 2.01
C TRP A 246 -19.98 -20.42 1.82
N GLY A 247 -20.34 -21.12 0.74
CA GLY A 247 -21.69 -21.66 0.58
C GLY A 247 -22.00 -22.74 1.63
N PRO A 248 -23.25 -23.21 1.68
CA PRO A 248 -23.61 -24.36 2.50
C PRO A 248 -22.78 -25.59 2.11
N THR A 249 -22.22 -26.28 3.09
CA THR A 249 -21.44 -27.50 2.90
C THR A 249 -21.95 -28.60 3.84
N ASP A 250 -21.85 -29.85 3.42
CA ASP A 250 -22.19 -31.01 4.27
C ASP A 250 -21.07 -31.38 5.27
N GLY A 251 -20.18 -30.45 5.55
CA GLY A 251 -19.04 -30.67 6.44
C GLY A 251 -18.16 -29.44 6.60
N SER A 252 -17.01 -29.66 7.21
CA SER A 252 -15.98 -28.63 7.34
C SER A 252 -15.07 -28.62 6.13
N PHE A 253 -14.74 -27.44 5.71
CA PHE A 253 -13.78 -27.19 4.65
C PHE A 253 -12.54 -26.53 5.24
N ASN A 254 -11.37 -27.14 5.07
CA ASN A 254 -10.11 -26.58 5.55
C ASN A 254 -9.34 -25.95 4.40
N LEU A 255 -9.14 -24.65 4.47
CA LEU A 255 -8.38 -23.88 3.51
C LEU A 255 -6.99 -23.61 4.10
N SER A 256 -5.98 -24.26 3.56
CA SER A 256 -4.59 -23.93 3.81
C SER A 256 -4.11 -22.98 2.73
N GLN A 257 -3.39 -21.94 3.11
CA GLN A 257 -2.68 -21.10 2.15
C GLN A 257 -1.50 -21.90 1.59
N THR A 258 -1.75 -22.77 0.66
CA THR A 258 -0.71 -23.40 -0.15
C THR A 258 -0.66 -22.71 -1.50
N TYR A 259 0.50 -22.21 -1.84
CA TYR A 259 0.83 -21.79 -3.19
C TYR A 259 0.84 -23.01 -4.10
N GLY A 260 -0.33 -23.40 -4.57
CA GLY A 260 -0.49 -24.41 -5.60
C GLY A 260 -1.08 -23.73 -6.83
N SER A 261 -0.80 -24.24 -8.00
CA SER A 261 -1.10 -23.68 -9.30
C SER A 261 -2.58 -23.42 -9.61
N GLN A 262 -3.48 -23.53 -8.66
CA GLN A 262 -4.93 -23.43 -8.88
C GLN A 262 -5.66 -22.50 -7.89
N TYR A 263 -5.03 -22.02 -6.82
CA TYR A 263 -5.63 -21.13 -5.83
C TYR A 263 -4.71 -20.00 -5.52
N VAL A 264 -5.06 -18.82 -5.97
CA VAL A 264 -4.36 -17.60 -5.57
C VAL A 264 -5.15 -16.96 -4.43
N MET A 265 -4.82 -17.32 -3.20
CA MET A 265 -5.25 -16.55 -2.04
C MET A 265 -4.48 -15.23 -2.05
N GLN A 266 -5.13 -14.19 -2.46
CA GLN A 266 -4.57 -12.84 -2.46
C GLN A 266 -4.82 -12.17 -1.11
N THR A 267 -4.17 -12.69 -0.08
CA THR A 267 -4.11 -12.00 1.21
C THR A 267 -2.85 -11.18 1.26
N ALA A 268 -3.00 -9.88 1.40
CA ALA A 268 -1.88 -9.00 1.66
C ALA A 268 -1.58 -8.96 3.15
N TRP A 269 -0.33 -9.13 3.49
CA TRP A 269 0.16 -9.08 4.85
C TRP A 269 1.05 -7.85 5.04
N GLY A 270 0.80 -7.09 6.10
CA GLY A 270 1.80 -6.21 6.67
C GLY A 270 2.96 -7.02 7.24
N LYS A 271 4.12 -6.41 7.30
CA LYS A 271 5.28 -7.08 7.89
C LYS A 271 5.22 -7.00 9.40
N PHE A 272 5.19 -8.13 10.05
CA PHE A 272 5.35 -8.19 11.49
C PHE A 272 6.76 -7.76 11.91
N VAL A 273 6.84 -7.04 13.01
CA VAL A 273 8.10 -6.56 13.57
C VAL A 273 8.48 -7.44 14.75
N PRO A 274 9.62 -8.14 14.71
CA PRO A 274 10.10 -8.91 15.85
C PRO A 274 10.14 -8.09 17.15
N GLY A 275 9.73 -8.70 18.26
CA GLY A 275 9.66 -8.07 19.57
C GLY A 275 8.41 -7.21 19.80
N ARG A 276 7.54 -7.04 18.81
CA ARG A 276 6.23 -6.36 19.01
C ARG A 276 5.13 -7.37 19.28
N SER A 277 4.18 -6.94 20.11
CA SER A 277 2.96 -7.69 20.39
C SER A 277 1.88 -7.33 19.41
N TYR A 278 1.14 -8.35 18.96
CA TYR A 278 0.00 -8.23 18.04
C TYR A 278 -1.19 -8.97 18.60
N ARG A 279 -2.37 -8.48 18.26
CA ARG A 279 -3.65 -9.10 18.59
C ARG A 279 -4.26 -9.69 17.32
N PHE A 280 -4.56 -10.98 17.37
CA PHE A 280 -5.35 -11.68 16.37
C PHE A 280 -6.76 -11.86 16.92
N ALA A 281 -7.72 -11.15 16.34
CA ALA A 281 -9.12 -11.17 16.75
C ALA A 281 -9.98 -11.67 15.60
N ILE A 282 -10.98 -12.50 15.92
CA ILE A 282 -11.81 -13.19 14.94
C ILE A 282 -13.24 -12.67 14.99
N THR A 283 -13.74 -12.29 13.81
CA THR A 283 -15.17 -12.13 13.54
C THR A 283 -15.59 -13.19 12.53
N ALA A 284 -16.49 -14.07 12.91
CA ALA A 284 -16.91 -15.18 12.06
C ALA A 284 -18.40 -15.47 12.21
N GLY A 285 -19.03 -16.02 11.16
CA GLY A 285 -20.42 -16.44 11.15
C GLY A 285 -20.56 -17.95 11.00
N ASN A 286 -21.64 -18.50 11.58
CA ASN A 286 -22.08 -19.89 11.39
C ASN A 286 -20.98 -20.94 11.59
N GLY A 287 -20.14 -20.74 12.61
CA GLY A 287 -19.14 -21.74 13.01
C GLY A 287 -17.82 -21.71 12.23
N ALA A 288 -17.62 -20.74 11.34
CA ALA A 288 -16.32 -20.54 10.70
C ALA A 288 -15.23 -20.24 11.73
N LYS A 289 -14.01 -20.67 11.45
CA LYS A 289 -12.84 -20.46 12.33
C LYS A 289 -11.62 -20.07 11.52
N LEU A 290 -10.71 -19.35 12.16
CA LEU A 290 -9.42 -18.97 11.60
C LEU A 290 -8.28 -19.35 12.57
N ALA A 291 -7.12 -19.68 12.00
CA ALA A 291 -5.85 -19.79 12.72
C ALA A 291 -4.75 -19.07 11.96
N LEU A 292 -3.82 -18.50 12.71
CA LEU A 292 -2.62 -17.86 12.20
C LEU A 292 -1.41 -18.65 12.71
N GLU A 293 -0.47 -18.91 11.82
CA GLU A 293 0.82 -19.49 12.18
C GLU A 293 1.97 -18.63 11.66
N LEU A 294 2.97 -18.43 12.52
CA LEU A 294 4.24 -17.84 12.14
C LEU A 294 5.32 -18.91 12.08
N PHE A 295 6.21 -18.77 11.13
CA PHE A 295 7.30 -19.72 10.84
C PHE A 295 8.65 -19.04 10.89
N ASP A 296 9.67 -19.80 11.24
CA ASP A 296 11.07 -19.43 11.04
C ASP A 296 11.55 -19.72 9.60
N SER A 297 12.81 -19.42 9.29
CA SER A 297 13.41 -19.64 7.97
C SER A 297 13.49 -21.12 7.56
N ASN A 298 13.34 -22.05 8.48
CA ASN A 298 13.31 -23.49 8.23
C ASN A 298 11.86 -24.03 8.14
N MET A 299 10.87 -23.14 8.11
CA MET A 299 9.44 -23.47 8.11
C MET A 299 8.99 -24.22 9.37
N VAL A 300 9.67 -24.02 10.48
CA VAL A 300 9.24 -24.50 11.79
C VAL A 300 8.24 -23.49 12.37
N THR A 301 7.08 -23.99 12.82
CA THR A 301 6.07 -23.16 13.48
C THR A 301 6.60 -22.62 14.80
N ILE A 302 6.64 -21.30 14.93
CA ILE A 302 7.12 -20.57 16.13
C ILE A 302 6.00 -19.90 16.90
N VAL A 303 4.87 -19.61 16.25
CA VAL A 303 3.61 -19.16 16.87
C VAL A 303 2.46 -19.90 16.20
N ASN A 304 1.49 -20.38 16.98
CA ASN A 304 0.25 -20.96 16.47
C ASN A 304 -0.91 -20.51 17.35
N THR A 305 -1.85 -19.78 16.74
CA THR A 305 -3.04 -19.27 17.45
C THR A 305 -4.08 -20.34 17.71
N GLN A 306 -3.94 -21.52 17.12
CA GLN A 306 -5.00 -22.53 16.98
C GLN A 306 -6.24 -21.98 16.26
N LEU A 307 -7.15 -22.89 15.86
CA LEU A 307 -8.41 -22.48 15.24
C LEU A 307 -9.31 -21.79 16.27
N ARG A 308 -9.66 -20.54 15.97
CA ARG A 308 -10.48 -19.67 16.80
C ARG A 308 -11.75 -19.27 16.10
N GLY A 309 -12.83 -19.18 16.86
CA GLY A 309 -14.15 -18.78 16.39
C GLY A 309 -14.48 -17.32 16.64
N HIS A 310 -15.74 -16.97 16.40
CA HIS A 310 -16.25 -15.62 16.61
C HIS A 310 -16.02 -15.09 18.02
N GLY A 311 -15.50 -13.88 18.14
CA GLY A 311 -15.26 -13.20 19.41
C GLY A 311 -14.02 -13.67 20.17
N GLU A 312 -13.31 -14.68 19.67
CA GLU A 312 -12.06 -15.13 20.28
C GLU A 312 -10.88 -14.26 19.85
N GLU A 313 -9.92 -14.10 20.76
CA GLU A 313 -8.69 -13.33 20.53
C GLU A 313 -7.45 -14.14 20.96
N PHE A 314 -6.32 -13.82 20.33
CA PHE A 314 -5.02 -14.32 20.72
C PHE A 314 -3.98 -13.20 20.64
N ILE A 315 -3.25 -12.98 21.73
CA ILE A 315 -2.18 -11.98 21.77
C ILE A 315 -0.85 -12.72 21.77
N PHE A 316 0.08 -12.29 20.93
CA PHE A 316 1.40 -12.88 20.80
C PHE A 316 2.46 -11.81 20.55
N GLU A 317 3.67 -12.05 21.02
CA GLU A 317 4.86 -11.31 20.62
C GLU A 317 5.52 -12.02 19.44
N VAL A 318 5.96 -11.26 18.45
CA VAL A 318 6.63 -11.80 17.26
C VAL A 318 8.05 -12.20 17.63
N PRO A 319 8.42 -13.50 17.50
CA PRO A 319 9.77 -13.96 17.79
C PRO A 319 10.83 -13.35 16.87
N ALA A 320 12.07 -13.23 17.37
CA ALA A 320 13.18 -12.63 16.62
C ALA A 320 13.53 -13.39 15.33
N ASN A 321 13.26 -14.70 15.27
CA ASN A 321 13.51 -15.56 14.13
C ASN A 321 12.29 -15.69 13.18
N TYR A 322 11.28 -14.80 13.30
CA TYR A 322 10.15 -14.78 12.39
C TYR A 322 10.59 -14.57 10.93
N HIS A 323 10.05 -15.40 10.04
CA HIS A 323 10.33 -15.35 8.61
C HIS A 323 9.08 -15.35 7.74
N ASP A 324 8.08 -16.18 8.04
CA ASP A 324 6.89 -16.36 7.20
C ASP A 324 5.61 -16.54 8.02
N ILE A 325 4.46 -16.42 7.35
CA ILE A 325 3.14 -16.43 7.95
C ILE A 325 2.17 -17.26 7.10
N LYS A 326 1.29 -18.01 7.75
CA LYS A 326 0.18 -18.70 7.09
C LYS A 326 -1.13 -18.46 7.83
N LEU A 327 -2.21 -18.37 7.07
CA LEU A 327 -3.58 -18.31 7.56
C LEU A 327 -4.29 -19.62 7.21
N PHE A 328 -4.98 -20.18 8.18
CA PHE A 328 -5.84 -21.35 7.99
C PHE A 328 -7.28 -20.95 8.27
N ALA A 329 -8.19 -21.28 7.38
CA ALA A 329 -9.61 -21.05 7.56
C ALA A 329 -10.36 -22.38 7.53
N LEU A 330 -11.30 -22.53 8.45
CA LEU A 330 -12.21 -23.67 8.52
C LEU A 330 -13.63 -23.14 8.33
N ALA A 331 -14.33 -23.63 7.30
CA ALA A 331 -15.73 -23.31 7.08
C ALA A 331 -16.61 -23.88 8.19
N GLY A 332 -17.70 -23.21 8.49
CA GLY A 332 -18.77 -23.79 9.30
C GLY A 332 -19.46 -24.95 8.57
N SER A 333 -20.00 -25.89 9.30
CA SER A 333 -20.71 -27.04 8.73
C SER A 333 -22.19 -26.74 8.49
N ASN A 334 -22.74 -27.26 7.40
CA ASN A 334 -24.18 -27.31 7.08
C ASN A 334 -24.87 -25.96 6.90
N ALA A 335 -24.12 -24.85 6.76
CA ALA A 335 -24.67 -23.53 6.51
C ALA A 335 -23.65 -22.64 5.76
N ALA A 336 -24.14 -21.59 5.11
CA ALA A 336 -23.26 -20.52 4.62
C ALA A 336 -22.54 -19.91 5.80
N SER A 337 -21.22 -19.74 5.69
CA SER A 337 -20.36 -19.25 6.77
C SER A 337 -19.38 -18.20 6.26
N SER A 338 -18.88 -17.36 7.15
CA SER A 338 -17.97 -16.26 6.83
C SER A 338 -16.99 -15.96 7.96
#